data_9624c88dfbc8a3cf1e0c5cf7dbfd5246
#
_entry.id   9624c88dfbc8a3cf1e0c5cf7dbfd5246
#
_cell.length_a   1.000
_cell.length_b   1.000
_cell.length_c   1.000
_cell.angle_alpha   90.00
_cell.angle_beta   90.00
_cell.angle_gamma   90.00
#
_symmetry.space_group_name_H-M   'P 1'
#
loop_
_entity.id
_entity.type
_entity.pdbx_description
1 polymer ?
#
loop_
_entity_poly.entity_id
_entity_poly.type
_entity_poly.pdbx_seq_one_letter_code
_entity_poly.pdbx_strand_id
1 'polypeptide(L)'
;LLATVALWRVFGAPVQVQTVLVESSSDAADGAVLNASGYVVARRLATVSSKVTGRISEVLFEEGASVKDGQVLARLDPATAQADRRVAGSGLEAARRSLREIEARLADARKTLGRNRSLVEKSLVSRSVLGSSEAEVAALEARLESGRAEVGVAQARLAVAQQGLDDLEVRAPFAGVVISK
;
A
#
# COMPACT_ATOMS: atom_id res chain seq x y z
N LEU A 1 -16.81 101.90 51.27
CA LEU A 1 -17.20 100.56 51.65
C LEU A 1 -18.04 99.84 50.53
N LEU A 2 -18.95 100.54 49.79
CA LEU A 2 -19.77 99.92 48.73
C LEU A 2 -18.97 99.57 47.43
N ALA A 3 -17.88 100.31 47.13
CA ALA A 3 -17.05 100.04 45.90
C ALA A 3 -16.14 98.78 46.04
N THR A 4 -15.70 98.43 47.23
CA THR A 4 -14.87 97.24 47.54
C THR A 4 -15.65 95.93 47.45
N VAL A 5 -16.95 95.94 47.80
CA VAL A 5 -17.78 94.76 47.65
C VAL A 5 -18.18 94.47 46.22
N ALA A 6 -18.31 95.51 45.39
CA ALA A 6 -18.58 95.33 43.94
C ALA A 6 -17.38 94.73 43.17
N LEU A 7 -16.15 95.09 43.57
CA LEU A 7 -14.95 94.57 42.94
C LEU A 7 -14.71 93.05 43.21
N TRP A 8 -15.12 92.62 44.44
CA TRP A 8 -14.96 91.20 44.79
C TRP A 8 -15.95 90.24 44.10
N ARG A 9 -17.10 90.80 43.72
CA ARG A 9 -18.07 90.01 42.91
C ARG A 9 -17.68 89.83 41.47
N VAL A 10 -16.86 90.72 40.89
CA VAL A 10 -16.43 90.61 39.53
C VAL A 10 -15.20 89.70 39.35
N PHE A 11 -14.33 89.64 40.37
CA PHE A 11 -13.10 88.85 40.28
C PHE A 11 -13.17 87.49 41.04
N GLY A 12 -14.23 87.24 41.76
CA GLY A 12 -14.36 86.02 42.55
C GLY A 12 -15.39 85.01 42.03
N ALA A 13 -15.89 85.19 40.82
CA ALA A 13 -16.84 84.20 40.24
C ALA A 13 -16.07 82.90 39.87
N PRO A 14 -16.41 81.74 40.41
CA PRO A 14 -15.78 80.51 40.02
C PRO A 14 -16.16 80.22 38.56
N VAL A 15 -15.14 79.96 37.75
CA VAL A 15 -15.29 79.49 36.38
C VAL A 15 -15.87 78.10 36.43
N GLN A 16 -17.06 77.90 35.99
CA GLN A 16 -17.65 76.58 35.84
C GLN A 16 -17.02 75.89 34.65
N VAL A 17 -16.10 74.97 34.93
CA VAL A 17 -15.52 74.08 33.89
C VAL A 17 -16.45 72.88 33.79
N GLN A 18 -17.06 72.69 32.65
CA GLN A 18 -17.72 71.42 32.33
C GLN A 18 -16.64 70.38 32.03
N THR A 19 -16.38 69.51 32.96
CA THR A 19 -15.56 68.31 32.70
C THR A 19 -16.45 67.28 32.05
N VAL A 20 -16.14 66.97 30.79
CA VAL A 20 -16.65 65.78 30.11
C VAL A 20 -15.80 64.61 30.54
N LEU A 21 -16.38 63.62 31.19
CA LEU A 21 -15.72 62.37 31.42
C LEU A 21 -15.48 61.77 30.01
N VAL A 22 -14.25 61.64 29.62
CA VAL A 22 -13.87 60.78 28.49
C VAL A 22 -13.95 59.34 28.99
N GLU A 23 -15.07 58.70 28.77
CA GLU A 23 -15.10 57.26 28.83
C GLU A 23 -14.19 56.76 27.72
N SER A 24 -13.10 56.12 28.12
CA SER A 24 -12.35 55.34 27.19
C SER A 24 -13.28 54.17 26.78
N SER A 25 -13.84 54.25 25.61
CA SER A 25 -14.55 53.11 25.02
C SER A 25 -13.54 51.95 24.91
N SER A 26 -13.58 51.07 25.88
CA SER A 26 -12.85 49.79 25.82
C SER A 26 -13.47 48.82 24.79
N ASP A 27 -14.39 49.30 23.96
CA ASP A 27 -14.98 48.54 22.85
C ASP A 27 -14.07 48.41 21.63
N ALA A 28 -12.87 48.97 21.71
CA ALA A 28 -11.92 48.78 20.59
C ALA A 28 -11.05 47.51 20.69
N ALA A 29 -11.27 46.66 21.69
CA ALA A 29 -10.42 45.50 21.89
C ALA A 29 -10.94 44.22 21.25
N ASP A 30 -12.16 44.21 20.70
CA ASP A 30 -12.69 43.02 20.02
C ASP A 30 -12.86 43.20 18.49
N GLY A 31 -12.33 44.28 17.97
CA GLY A 31 -12.23 44.47 16.52
C GLY A 31 -11.15 43.58 15.93
N ALA A 32 -11.52 42.62 15.14
CA ALA A 32 -10.57 41.87 14.33
C ALA A 32 -9.61 42.83 13.62
N VAL A 33 -8.40 42.92 14.11
CA VAL A 33 -7.40 43.93 13.68
C VAL A 33 -6.86 43.60 12.28
N LEU A 34 -7.19 42.41 11.75
CA LEU A 34 -6.72 41.99 10.45
C LEU A 34 -7.79 41.19 9.71
N ASN A 35 -8.31 41.74 8.62
CA ASN A 35 -9.06 40.99 7.62
C ASN A 35 -8.07 40.46 6.56
N ALA A 36 -7.72 39.19 6.67
CA ALA A 36 -6.94 38.50 5.66
C ALA A 36 -7.88 37.66 4.81
N SER A 37 -7.90 37.88 3.51
CA SER A 37 -8.53 36.99 2.53
C SER A 37 -7.45 36.04 1.98
N GLY A 38 -7.76 34.77 1.94
CA GLY A 38 -6.84 33.74 1.44
C GLY A 38 -7.62 32.57 0.84
N TYR A 39 -6.94 31.80 0.02
CA TYR A 39 -7.47 30.55 -0.53
C TYR A 39 -6.94 29.38 0.28
N VAL A 40 -7.83 28.47 0.68
CA VAL A 40 -7.43 27.20 1.26
C VAL A 40 -7.16 26.22 0.11
N VAL A 41 -5.93 25.79 -0.02
CA VAL A 41 -5.52 24.77 -0.99
C VAL A 41 -5.19 23.47 -0.28
N ALA A 42 -5.53 22.35 -0.92
CA ALA A 42 -5.17 21.06 -0.38
C ALA A 42 -3.63 20.89 -0.36
N ARG A 43 -3.07 20.48 0.76
CA ARG A 43 -1.63 20.20 0.90
C ARG A 43 -1.20 19.03 0.01
N ARG A 44 -2.08 18.06 -0.21
CA ARG A 44 -1.88 16.88 -1.06
C ARG A 44 -3.13 16.66 -1.86
N LEU A 45 -2.99 16.53 -3.16
CA LEU A 45 -4.05 16.20 -4.10
C LEU A 45 -3.56 15.05 -4.97
N ALA A 46 -4.37 14.03 -5.17
CA ALA A 46 -4.08 12.93 -6.07
C ALA A 46 -5.33 12.55 -6.85
N THR A 47 -5.17 12.31 -8.14
CA THR A 47 -6.18 11.65 -8.96
C THR A 47 -5.92 10.16 -8.92
N VAL A 48 -6.93 9.39 -8.52
CA VAL A 48 -6.85 7.93 -8.43
C VAL A 48 -7.51 7.34 -9.66
N SER A 49 -6.78 6.48 -10.36
CA SER A 49 -7.28 5.76 -11.53
C SER A 49 -7.00 4.26 -11.40
N SER A 50 -7.77 3.43 -12.11
CA SER A 50 -7.47 2.01 -12.23
C SER A 50 -6.21 1.80 -13.05
N LYS A 51 -5.37 0.84 -12.67
CA LYS A 51 -4.21 0.39 -13.45
C LYS A 51 -4.60 -0.50 -14.61
N VAL A 52 -5.77 -1.13 -14.54
CA VAL A 52 -6.27 -2.08 -15.55
C VAL A 52 -7.61 -1.62 -16.09
N THR A 53 -7.87 -1.95 -17.34
CA THR A 53 -9.17 -1.69 -17.98
C THR A 53 -10.13 -2.81 -17.63
N GLY A 54 -11.33 -2.47 -17.18
CA GLY A 54 -12.34 -3.45 -16.82
C GLY A 54 -13.69 -2.80 -16.49
N ARG A 55 -14.71 -3.64 -16.29
CA ARG A 55 -16.01 -3.20 -15.85
C ARG A 55 -15.99 -2.97 -14.33
N ILE A 56 -16.43 -1.82 -13.87
CA ILE A 56 -16.61 -1.54 -12.45
C ILE A 56 -17.78 -2.41 -11.95
N SER A 57 -17.52 -3.18 -10.90
CA SER A 57 -18.56 -3.97 -10.22
C SER A 57 -19.15 -3.22 -9.04
N GLU A 58 -18.34 -2.44 -8.32
CA GLU A 58 -18.76 -1.75 -7.11
C GLU A 58 -17.97 -0.46 -6.91
N VAL A 59 -18.65 0.60 -6.43
CA VAL A 59 -18.03 1.85 -5.99
C VAL A 59 -18.41 2.05 -4.52
N LEU A 60 -17.40 2.19 -3.65
CA LEU A 60 -17.53 2.15 -2.20
C LEU A 60 -17.35 3.51 -1.52
N PHE A 61 -17.39 4.59 -2.27
CA PHE A 61 -17.24 5.95 -1.75
C PHE A 61 -18.22 6.92 -2.38
N GLU A 62 -18.46 8.02 -1.68
CA GLU A 62 -19.24 9.17 -2.15
C GLU A 62 -18.38 10.43 -2.09
N GLU A 63 -18.80 11.45 -2.84
CA GLU A 63 -18.17 12.79 -2.78
C GLU A 63 -18.31 13.35 -1.37
N GLY A 64 -17.27 13.97 -0.85
CA GLY A 64 -17.19 14.47 0.52
C GLY A 64 -16.88 13.40 1.58
N ALA A 65 -16.80 12.11 1.23
CA ALA A 65 -16.50 11.06 2.17
C ALA A 65 -15.03 11.10 2.61
N SER A 66 -14.81 10.84 3.91
CA SER A 66 -13.46 10.65 4.45
C SER A 66 -12.99 9.22 4.22
N VAL A 67 -11.78 9.08 3.68
CA VAL A 67 -11.16 7.79 3.37
C VAL A 67 -9.82 7.64 4.09
N LYS A 68 -9.49 6.38 4.43
CA LYS A 68 -8.21 6.04 5.05
C LYS A 68 -7.18 5.65 4.00
N ASP A 69 -5.91 5.70 4.36
CA ASP A 69 -4.83 5.16 3.52
C ASP A 69 -5.04 3.68 3.23
N GLY A 70 -4.89 3.29 1.95
CA GLY A 70 -5.13 1.92 1.48
C GLY A 70 -6.59 1.47 1.41
N GLN A 71 -7.57 2.32 1.79
CA GLN A 71 -8.99 1.98 1.71
C GLN A 71 -9.41 1.71 0.27
N VAL A 72 -10.16 0.61 0.05
CA VAL A 72 -10.72 0.26 -1.26
C VAL A 72 -11.81 1.29 -1.61
N LEU A 73 -11.66 1.92 -2.76
CA LEU A 73 -12.58 2.91 -3.31
C LEU A 73 -13.53 2.29 -4.34
N ALA A 74 -12.99 1.47 -5.21
CA ALA A 74 -13.78 0.78 -6.22
C ALA A 74 -13.21 -0.60 -6.49
N ARG A 75 -14.06 -1.50 -6.97
CA ARG A 75 -13.69 -2.83 -7.43
C ARG A 75 -14.11 -3.02 -8.87
N LEU A 76 -13.23 -3.60 -9.65
CA LEU A 76 -13.52 -4.07 -11.00
C LEU A 76 -14.00 -5.53 -10.96
N ASP A 77 -14.60 -6.00 -12.04
CA ASP A 77 -15.06 -7.39 -12.18
C ASP A 77 -13.88 -8.36 -12.13
N PRO A 78 -13.78 -9.23 -11.11
CA PRO A 78 -12.63 -10.08 -10.91
C PRO A 78 -12.73 -11.43 -11.64
N ALA A 79 -13.79 -11.71 -12.40
CA ALA A 79 -14.09 -13.05 -12.92
C ALA A 79 -12.93 -13.62 -13.76
N THR A 80 -12.39 -12.84 -14.69
CA THR A 80 -11.26 -13.24 -15.55
C THR A 80 -9.98 -13.42 -14.74
N ALA A 81 -9.62 -12.45 -13.92
CA ALA A 81 -8.38 -12.51 -13.11
C ALA A 81 -8.41 -13.66 -12.09
N GLN A 82 -9.58 -13.96 -11.53
CA GLN A 82 -9.75 -15.15 -10.67
C GLN A 82 -9.56 -16.45 -11.44
N ALA A 83 -10.05 -16.53 -12.69
CA ALA A 83 -9.82 -17.68 -13.54
C ALA A 83 -8.33 -17.84 -13.87
N ASP A 84 -7.64 -16.76 -14.24
CA ASP A 84 -6.20 -16.75 -14.54
C ASP A 84 -5.37 -17.18 -13.32
N ARG A 85 -5.71 -16.69 -12.13
CA ARG A 85 -5.06 -17.13 -10.89
C ARG A 85 -5.26 -18.62 -10.63
N ARG A 86 -6.48 -19.17 -10.88
CA ARG A 86 -6.74 -20.60 -10.73
C ARG A 86 -5.93 -21.44 -11.71
N VAL A 87 -5.84 -20.99 -12.97
CA VAL A 87 -5.01 -21.66 -14.00
C VAL A 87 -3.53 -21.65 -13.59
N ALA A 88 -3.01 -20.51 -13.17
CA ALA A 88 -1.61 -20.39 -12.72
C ALA A 88 -1.35 -21.27 -11.47
N GLY A 89 -2.29 -21.31 -10.52
CA GLY A 89 -2.22 -22.17 -9.34
C GLY A 89 -2.20 -23.65 -9.68
N SER A 90 -3.05 -24.08 -10.62
CA SER A 90 -3.04 -25.47 -11.12
C SER A 90 -1.74 -25.82 -11.82
N GLY A 91 -1.15 -24.86 -12.57
CA GLY A 91 0.16 -25.03 -13.19
C GLY A 91 1.28 -25.21 -12.17
N LEU A 92 1.26 -24.45 -11.08
CA LEU A 92 2.22 -24.62 -9.98
C LEU A 92 2.09 -25.99 -9.32
N GLU A 93 0.87 -26.45 -9.06
CA GLU A 93 0.65 -27.77 -8.49
C GLU A 93 1.10 -28.92 -9.42
N ALA A 94 0.93 -28.76 -10.73
CA ALA A 94 1.45 -29.72 -11.71
C ALA A 94 2.98 -29.77 -11.69
N ALA A 95 3.66 -28.61 -11.70
CA ALA A 95 5.12 -28.53 -11.61
C ALA A 95 5.66 -29.16 -10.31
N ARG A 96 5.00 -28.92 -9.18
CA ARG A 96 5.35 -29.54 -7.89
C ARG A 96 5.18 -31.05 -7.89
N ARG A 97 4.16 -31.57 -8.56
CA ARG A 97 3.95 -33.03 -8.70
C ARG A 97 5.05 -33.65 -9.56
N SER A 98 5.42 -33.02 -10.68
CA SER A 98 6.54 -33.46 -11.52
C SER A 98 7.86 -33.46 -10.75
N LEU A 99 8.12 -32.41 -9.96
CA LEU A 99 9.30 -32.36 -9.13
C LEU A 99 9.37 -33.53 -8.11
N ARG A 100 8.27 -33.84 -7.43
CA ARG A 100 8.19 -34.98 -6.49
C ARG A 100 8.44 -36.33 -7.18
N GLU A 101 7.97 -36.46 -8.42
CA GLU A 101 8.26 -37.67 -9.21
C GLU A 101 9.77 -37.81 -9.48
N ILE A 102 10.43 -36.72 -9.88
CA ILE A 102 11.89 -36.72 -10.11
C ILE A 102 12.64 -37.04 -8.81
N GLU A 103 12.23 -36.44 -7.69
CA GLU A 103 12.82 -36.71 -6.35
C GLU A 103 12.70 -38.17 -5.96
N ALA A 104 11.53 -38.79 -6.21
CA ALA A 104 11.33 -40.21 -5.93
C ALA A 104 12.22 -41.11 -6.79
N ARG A 105 12.33 -40.81 -8.10
CA ARG A 105 13.23 -41.52 -9.01
C ARG A 105 14.69 -41.37 -8.62
N LEU A 106 15.14 -40.17 -8.24
CA LEU A 106 16.49 -39.92 -7.78
C LEU A 106 16.78 -40.71 -6.50
N ALA A 107 15.83 -40.74 -5.56
CA ALA A 107 15.99 -41.53 -4.32
C ALA A 107 16.16 -43.04 -4.61
N ASP A 108 15.44 -43.58 -5.59
CA ASP A 108 15.60 -45.00 -5.99
C ASP A 108 16.91 -45.23 -6.74
N ALA A 109 17.29 -44.36 -7.66
CA ALA A 109 18.59 -44.43 -8.34
C ALA A 109 19.77 -44.40 -7.38
N ARG A 110 19.71 -43.53 -6.36
CA ARG A 110 20.74 -43.46 -5.31
C ARG A 110 20.85 -44.77 -4.47
N LYS A 111 19.71 -45.41 -4.16
CA LYS A 111 19.68 -46.71 -3.51
C LYS A 111 20.32 -47.79 -4.39
N THR A 112 20.01 -47.76 -5.68
CA THR A 112 20.58 -48.69 -6.67
C THR A 112 22.09 -48.51 -6.79
N LEU A 113 22.53 -47.25 -6.89
CA LEU A 113 23.97 -46.92 -6.88
C LEU A 113 24.67 -47.42 -5.64
N GLY A 114 24.10 -47.24 -4.43
CA GLY A 114 24.65 -47.74 -3.18
C GLY A 114 24.77 -49.26 -3.18
N ARG A 115 23.76 -49.98 -3.69
CA ARG A 115 23.85 -51.45 -3.85
C ARG A 115 24.94 -51.87 -4.82
N ASN A 116 24.97 -51.24 -6.01
CA ASN A 116 25.95 -51.57 -7.03
C ASN A 116 27.38 -51.28 -6.56
N ARG A 117 27.61 -50.21 -5.79
CA ARG A 117 28.93 -49.91 -5.18
C ARG A 117 29.39 -51.01 -4.26
N SER A 118 28.54 -51.49 -3.38
CA SER A 118 28.89 -52.62 -2.45
C SER A 118 29.07 -53.95 -3.18
N LEU A 119 28.40 -54.18 -4.32
CA LEU A 119 28.57 -55.39 -5.12
C LEU A 119 29.88 -55.36 -5.93
N VAL A 120 30.31 -54.20 -6.41
CA VAL A 120 31.61 -54.02 -7.12
C VAL A 120 32.76 -54.27 -6.14
N GLU A 121 32.67 -53.77 -4.87
CA GLU A 121 33.66 -54.04 -3.84
C GLU A 121 33.84 -55.52 -3.57
N LYS A 122 32.76 -56.30 -3.73
CA LYS A 122 32.77 -57.76 -3.60
C LYS A 122 33.07 -58.49 -4.90
N SER A 123 33.42 -57.75 -5.99
CA SER A 123 33.68 -58.31 -7.33
C SER A 123 32.49 -59.08 -7.92
N LEU A 124 31.25 -58.81 -7.50
CA LEU A 124 30.04 -59.50 -7.95
C LEU A 124 29.38 -58.84 -9.20
N VAL A 125 29.75 -57.59 -9.51
CA VAL A 125 29.29 -56.86 -10.71
C VAL A 125 30.47 -56.12 -11.35
N SER A 126 30.34 -55.77 -12.61
CA SER A 126 31.37 -55.03 -13.37
C SER A 126 31.41 -53.54 -12.99
N ARG A 127 32.58 -52.93 -13.18
CA ARG A 127 32.73 -51.47 -13.01
C ARG A 127 31.85 -50.67 -14.03
N SER A 128 31.52 -51.27 -15.17
CA SER A 128 30.61 -50.66 -16.15
C SER A 128 29.21 -50.47 -15.58
N VAL A 129 28.70 -51.43 -14.78
CA VAL A 129 27.39 -51.32 -14.09
C VAL A 129 27.42 -50.21 -13.05
N LEU A 130 28.51 -50.02 -12.34
CA LEU A 130 28.68 -48.92 -11.39
C LEU A 130 28.66 -47.59 -12.16
N GLY A 131 29.45 -47.45 -13.23
CA GLY A 131 29.50 -46.22 -14.02
C GLY A 131 28.17 -45.84 -14.63
N SER A 132 27.36 -46.83 -15.09
CA SER A 132 26.01 -46.53 -15.60
C SER A 132 25.07 -46.03 -14.47
N SER A 133 25.16 -46.57 -13.25
CA SER A 133 24.40 -46.14 -12.11
C SER A 133 24.79 -44.73 -11.64
N GLU A 134 26.09 -44.39 -11.71
CA GLU A 134 26.59 -43.04 -11.39
C GLU A 134 26.08 -42.02 -12.43
N ALA A 135 26.13 -42.36 -13.73
CA ALA A 135 25.60 -41.51 -14.81
C ALA A 135 24.07 -41.26 -14.66
N GLU A 136 23.31 -42.30 -14.29
CA GLU A 136 21.86 -42.17 -14.05
C GLU A 136 21.55 -41.21 -12.88
N VAL A 137 22.28 -41.34 -11.75
CA VAL A 137 22.14 -40.42 -10.63
C VAL A 137 22.47 -38.99 -11.06
N ALA A 138 23.57 -38.77 -11.78
CA ALA A 138 23.95 -37.44 -12.27
C ALA A 138 22.90 -36.84 -13.22
N ALA A 139 22.34 -37.67 -14.12
CA ALA A 139 21.27 -37.23 -15.02
C ALA A 139 19.98 -36.81 -14.26
N LEU A 140 19.60 -37.60 -13.23
CA LEU A 140 18.43 -37.27 -12.40
C LEU A 140 18.68 -36.06 -11.50
N GLU A 141 19.90 -35.83 -11.04
CA GLU A 141 20.29 -34.62 -10.29
C GLU A 141 20.16 -33.37 -11.19
N ALA A 142 20.65 -33.42 -12.42
CA ALA A 142 20.47 -32.34 -13.39
C ALA A 142 18.98 -32.11 -13.71
N ARG A 143 18.19 -33.18 -13.81
CA ARG A 143 16.75 -33.07 -14.04
C ARG A 143 16.02 -32.50 -12.83
N LEU A 144 16.46 -32.79 -11.62
CA LEU A 144 15.94 -32.18 -10.38
C LEU A 144 16.14 -30.67 -10.38
N GLU A 145 17.31 -30.19 -10.77
CA GLU A 145 17.58 -28.74 -10.88
C GLU A 145 16.67 -28.06 -11.91
N SER A 146 16.48 -28.69 -13.08
CA SER A 146 15.51 -28.20 -14.09
C SER A 146 14.08 -28.16 -13.53
N GLY A 147 13.66 -29.22 -12.83
CA GLY A 147 12.33 -29.27 -12.21
C GLY A 147 12.12 -28.20 -11.12
N ARG A 148 13.16 -27.89 -10.36
CA ARG A 148 13.13 -26.75 -9.41
C ARG A 148 12.97 -25.40 -10.11
N ALA A 149 13.68 -25.21 -11.23
CA ALA A 149 13.53 -24.01 -12.03
C ALA A 149 12.11 -23.87 -12.61
N GLU A 150 11.51 -24.98 -13.08
CA GLU A 150 10.13 -25.02 -13.56
C GLU A 150 9.11 -24.62 -12.47
N VAL A 151 9.29 -25.13 -11.24
CA VAL A 151 8.48 -24.69 -10.09
C VAL A 151 8.65 -23.20 -9.84
N GLY A 152 9.88 -22.66 -9.92
CA GLY A 152 10.13 -21.23 -9.78
C GLY A 152 9.39 -20.40 -10.83
N VAL A 153 9.40 -20.83 -12.09
CA VAL A 153 8.64 -20.17 -13.17
C VAL A 153 7.13 -20.21 -12.90
N ALA A 154 6.62 -21.37 -12.49
CA ALA A 154 5.19 -21.51 -12.17
C ALA A 154 4.78 -20.64 -10.96
N GLN A 155 5.64 -20.52 -9.94
CA GLN A 155 5.43 -19.60 -8.81
C GLN A 155 5.38 -18.14 -9.27
N ALA A 156 6.31 -17.72 -10.13
CA ALA A 156 6.32 -16.37 -10.68
C ALA A 156 5.04 -16.07 -11.47
N ARG A 157 4.56 -17.03 -12.28
CA ARG A 157 3.28 -16.88 -13.00
C ARG A 157 2.09 -16.70 -12.05
N LEU A 158 2.04 -17.47 -10.96
CA LEU A 158 1.00 -17.33 -9.96
C LEU A 158 1.07 -15.96 -9.27
N ALA A 159 2.28 -15.45 -8.98
CA ALA A 159 2.46 -14.13 -8.39
C ALA A 159 1.97 -13.01 -9.33
N VAL A 160 2.26 -13.10 -10.63
CA VAL A 160 1.74 -12.15 -11.63
C VAL A 160 0.21 -12.20 -11.70
N ALA A 161 -0.39 -13.39 -11.71
CA ALA A 161 -1.85 -13.54 -11.72
C ALA A 161 -2.49 -13.01 -10.42
N GLN A 162 -1.83 -13.16 -9.28
CA GLN A 162 -2.26 -12.58 -8.01
C GLN A 162 -2.20 -11.06 -8.04
N GLN A 163 -1.08 -10.48 -8.52
CA GLN A 163 -0.95 -9.03 -8.69
C GLN A 163 -2.04 -8.46 -9.61
N GLY A 164 -2.35 -9.18 -10.71
CA GLY A 164 -3.45 -8.78 -11.60
C GLY A 164 -4.81 -8.76 -10.90
N LEU A 165 -5.03 -9.63 -9.93
CA LEU A 165 -6.24 -9.63 -9.11
C LEU A 165 -6.24 -8.44 -8.13
N ASP A 166 -5.10 -8.16 -7.51
CA ASP A 166 -4.95 -7.04 -6.55
C ASP A 166 -5.11 -5.68 -7.26
N ASP A 167 -4.68 -5.57 -8.52
CA ASP A 167 -4.80 -4.36 -9.33
C ASP A 167 -6.24 -4.03 -9.78
N LEU A 168 -7.19 -4.96 -9.56
CA LEU A 168 -8.63 -4.72 -9.74
C LEU A 168 -9.27 -3.94 -8.58
N GLU A 169 -8.57 -3.79 -7.47
CA GLU A 169 -9.00 -2.95 -6.38
C GLU A 169 -8.34 -1.57 -6.47
N VAL A 170 -9.15 -0.55 -6.69
CA VAL A 170 -8.70 0.84 -6.66
C VAL A 170 -8.66 1.31 -5.22
N ARG A 171 -7.47 1.69 -4.73
CA ARG A 171 -7.26 2.07 -3.33
C ARG A 171 -6.81 3.52 -3.18
N ALA A 172 -7.17 4.12 -2.04
CA ALA A 172 -6.73 5.47 -1.69
C ALA A 172 -5.21 5.48 -1.40
N PRO A 173 -4.43 6.41 -2.01
CA PRO A 173 -2.98 6.50 -1.81
C PRO A 173 -2.58 7.16 -0.48
N PHE A 174 -3.52 7.79 0.22
CA PHE A 174 -3.37 8.39 1.55
C PHE A 174 -4.75 8.69 2.14
N ALA A 175 -4.78 8.95 3.45
CA ALA A 175 -6.00 9.38 4.14
C ALA A 175 -6.38 10.81 3.75
N GLY A 176 -7.65 11.05 3.46
CA GLY A 176 -8.15 12.35 3.04
C GLY A 176 -9.65 12.39 2.83
N VAL A 177 -10.12 13.40 2.09
CA VAL A 177 -11.51 13.56 1.70
C VAL A 177 -11.62 13.52 0.19
N VAL A 178 -12.59 12.80 -0.32
CA VAL A 178 -12.88 12.73 -1.76
C VAL A 178 -13.54 14.03 -2.21
N ILE A 179 -12.95 14.70 -3.20
CA ILE A 179 -13.44 15.99 -3.70
C ILE A 179 -14.45 15.78 -4.83
N SER A 180 -14.16 14.84 -5.74
CA SER A 180 -15.02 14.52 -6.89
C SER A 180 -14.90 13.04 -7.26
N LYS A 181 -15.93 12.55 -7.95
CA LYS A 181 -16.05 11.15 -8.40
C LYS A 181 -15.91 11.05 -9.92
#